data_398eb5217fc444206475572e94550cfe
#
_entry.id   398eb5217fc444206475572e94550cfe
#
_cell.length_a   1.000
_cell.length_b   1.000
_cell.length_c   1.000
_cell.angle_alpha   90.00
_cell.angle_beta   90.00
_cell.angle_gamma   90.00
#
_symmetry.space_group_name_H-M   'P 1'
#
loop_
_entity.id
_entity.type
_entity.pdbx_description
1 polymer ?
#
loop_
_entity_poly.entity_id
_entity_poly.type
_entity_poly.pdbx_seq_one_letter_code
_entity_poly.pdbx_strand_id
1 'polypeptide(L)'
;KAAFANYVNVFMLQGACKQWKQPLMFTFNSGPINGLALKILIKTAIEKCQGVGLNIVATVCDQGSANQKAILLLKENVVHKSQRGGEQDNGKSFTVGEKSIVPLFDVPHLFKGLRNNLLNRNLHFELEGRKYVAKWQHVQEFYELDIADDTRMPTKLTDAHVYPEKINKMKVSLCTQVFSNSVGSLMWRLSKWNGIIV
;
A
#
# COMPACT_ATOMS: atom_id res chain seq x y z
N LYS A 1 -25.23 -0.31 -28.34
CA LYS A 1 -24.60 1.03 -28.29
C LYS A 1 -23.15 0.85 -27.89
N ALA A 2 -22.20 1.38 -28.67
CA ALA A 2 -20.79 1.41 -28.29
C ALA A 2 -20.66 2.26 -27.02
N ALA A 3 -20.07 1.67 -25.95
CA ALA A 3 -19.79 2.41 -24.72
C ALA A 3 -18.40 3.03 -24.86
N PHE A 4 -18.31 4.33 -24.56
CA PHE A 4 -17.00 4.99 -24.49
C PHE A 4 -16.19 4.48 -23.29
N ALA A 5 -14.90 4.33 -23.48
CA ALA A 5 -14.00 3.98 -22.38
C ALA A 5 -13.90 5.17 -21.38
N ASN A 6 -14.04 4.87 -20.12
CA ASN A 6 -13.91 5.82 -19.01
C ASN A 6 -12.84 5.42 -18.00
N TYR A 7 -12.17 4.29 -18.23
CA TYR A 7 -11.03 3.79 -17.45
C TYR A 7 -9.87 3.41 -18.37
N VAL A 8 -8.66 3.62 -17.87
CA VAL A 8 -7.43 3.13 -18.49
C VAL A 8 -6.61 2.38 -17.45
N ASN A 9 -6.16 1.17 -17.81
CA ASN A 9 -5.17 0.44 -17.01
C ASN A 9 -3.82 0.57 -17.72
N VAL A 10 -2.80 0.97 -16.98
CA VAL A 10 -1.44 1.16 -17.48
C VAL A 10 -0.52 0.20 -16.76
N PHE A 11 0.27 -0.54 -17.52
CA PHE A 11 1.34 -1.39 -17.01
C PHE A 11 2.67 -0.71 -17.28
N MET A 12 3.47 -0.60 -16.24
CA MET A 12 4.78 0.06 -16.30
C MET A 12 5.86 -0.86 -15.76
N LEU A 13 6.98 -0.91 -16.46
CA LEU A 13 8.21 -1.53 -15.97
C LEU A 13 9.03 -0.51 -15.21
N GLN A 14 9.68 -0.97 -14.14
CA GLN A 14 10.64 -0.18 -13.39
C GLN A 14 11.85 -1.06 -13.05
N GLY A 15 13.04 -0.53 -13.24
CA GLY A 15 14.27 -1.19 -12.86
C GLY A 15 14.38 -1.32 -11.34
N ALA A 16 14.71 -2.54 -10.84
CA ALA A 16 14.90 -2.79 -9.41
C ALA A 16 16.21 -2.18 -8.88
N CYS A 17 17.29 -2.25 -9.67
CA CYS A 17 18.63 -1.77 -9.28
C CYS A 17 19.01 -0.44 -9.94
N LYS A 18 18.44 -0.13 -11.10
CA LYS A 18 18.72 1.10 -11.84
C LYS A 18 17.45 1.93 -11.97
N GLN A 19 17.57 3.22 -11.85
CA GLN A 19 16.45 4.14 -11.96
C GLN A 19 16.04 4.34 -13.43
N TRP A 20 15.16 3.48 -13.93
CA TRP A 20 14.47 3.67 -15.20
C TRP A 20 13.03 3.22 -15.10
N LYS A 21 12.17 3.79 -15.92
CA LYS A 21 10.74 3.45 -16.03
C LYS A 21 10.37 3.39 -17.51
N GLN A 22 9.59 2.38 -17.89
CA GLN A 22 9.11 2.20 -19.25
C GLN A 22 7.64 1.79 -19.23
N PRO A 23 6.72 2.57 -19.84
CA PRO A 23 5.37 2.09 -20.12
C PRO A 23 5.43 0.85 -21.01
N LEU A 24 4.71 -0.19 -20.63
CA LEU A 24 4.71 -1.47 -21.33
C LEU A 24 3.47 -1.62 -22.20
N MET A 25 2.30 -1.44 -21.61
CA MET A 25 1.02 -1.55 -22.29
C MET A 25 -0.06 -0.77 -21.54
N PHE A 26 -1.15 -0.50 -22.25
CA PHE A 26 -2.36 0.05 -21.63
C PHE A 26 -3.60 -0.59 -22.24
N THR A 27 -4.71 -0.57 -21.48
CA THR A 27 -6.02 -1.03 -21.97
C THR A 27 -7.09 -0.02 -21.60
N PHE A 28 -8.02 0.20 -22.49
CA PHE A 28 -9.20 1.03 -22.27
C PHE A 28 -10.41 0.15 -21.91
N ASN A 29 -11.19 0.57 -20.91
CA ASN A 29 -12.37 -0.15 -20.45
C ASN A 29 -13.54 0.82 -20.24
N SER A 30 -14.75 0.33 -20.48
CA SER A 30 -16.00 1.06 -20.22
C SER A 30 -16.53 0.84 -18.79
N GLY A 31 -15.61 0.61 -17.82
CA GLY A 31 -15.89 0.35 -16.40
C GLY A 31 -14.67 -0.21 -15.72
N PRO A 32 -14.72 -0.44 -14.39
CA PRO A 32 -13.62 -1.06 -13.67
C PRO A 32 -13.30 -2.44 -14.24
N ILE A 33 -12.03 -2.75 -14.43
CA ILE A 33 -11.60 -4.08 -14.86
C ILE A 33 -11.93 -5.11 -13.78
N ASN A 34 -12.37 -6.30 -14.17
CA ASN A 34 -12.54 -7.38 -13.22
C ASN A 34 -11.22 -8.12 -12.93
N GLY A 35 -11.14 -8.77 -11.76
CA GLY A 35 -9.91 -9.43 -11.31
C GLY A 35 -9.43 -10.57 -12.22
N LEU A 36 -10.33 -11.28 -12.92
CA LEU A 36 -9.96 -12.34 -13.84
C LEU A 36 -9.31 -11.79 -15.11
N ALA A 37 -9.89 -10.76 -15.71
CA ALA A 37 -9.30 -10.08 -16.86
C ALA A 37 -7.95 -9.46 -16.51
N LEU A 38 -7.85 -8.84 -15.32
CA LEU A 38 -6.60 -8.26 -14.84
C LEU A 38 -5.51 -9.33 -14.60
N LYS A 39 -5.87 -10.51 -14.06
CA LYS A 39 -4.96 -11.66 -13.95
C LYS A 39 -4.35 -12.03 -15.30
N ILE A 40 -5.20 -12.13 -16.35
CA ILE A 40 -4.75 -12.48 -17.69
C ILE A 40 -3.77 -11.42 -18.22
N LEU A 41 -4.10 -10.14 -18.07
CA LEU A 41 -3.24 -9.05 -18.52
C LEU A 41 -1.90 -9.04 -17.79
N ILE A 42 -1.88 -9.22 -16.46
CA ILE A 42 -0.65 -9.31 -15.66
C ILE A 42 0.22 -10.46 -16.16
N LYS A 43 -0.38 -11.65 -16.32
CA LYS A 43 0.34 -12.82 -16.80
C LYS A 43 0.94 -12.58 -18.19
N THR A 44 0.13 -12.09 -19.13
CA THR A 44 0.57 -11.78 -20.51
C THR A 44 1.69 -10.75 -20.52
N ALA A 45 1.58 -9.69 -19.72
CA ALA A 45 2.62 -8.67 -19.61
C ALA A 45 3.95 -9.27 -19.14
N ILE A 46 3.91 -10.12 -18.12
CA ILE A 46 5.09 -10.80 -17.57
C ILE A 46 5.70 -11.76 -18.61
N GLU A 47 4.89 -12.59 -19.25
CA GLU A 47 5.35 -13.52 -20.29
C GLU A 47 6.05 -12.80 -21.45
N LYS A 48 5.50 -11.67 -21.89
CA LYS A 48 6.13 -10.84 -22.93
C LYS A 48 7.47 -10.27 -22.48
N CYS A 49 7.57 -9.79 -21.26
CA CYS A 49 8.83 -9.29 -20.70
C CYS A 49 9.88 -10.40 -20.59
N GLN A 50 9.49 -11.58 -20.11
CA GLN A 50 10.37 -12.74 -20.02
C GLN A 50 10.84 -13.21 -21.41
N GLY A 51 9.96 -13.17 -22.41
CA GLY A 51 10.27 -13.53 -23.80
C GLY A 51 11.34 -12.67 -24.46
N VAL A 52 11.53 -11.42 -23.97
CA VAL A 52 12.63 -10.55 -24.40
C VAL A 52 13.82 -10.52 -23.44
N GLY A 53 13.90 -11.49 -22.52
CA GLY A 53 15.04 -11.68 -21.62
C GLY A 53 14.99 -10.85 -20.33
N LEU A 54 13.87 -10.15 -20.04
CA LEU A 54 13.72 -9.42 -18.78
C LEU A 54 13.35 -10.36 -17.63
N ASN A 55 14.00 -10.20 -16.49
CA ASN A 55 13.69 -10.96 -15.28
C ASN A 55 12.73 -10.16 -14.39
N ILE A 56 11.46 -10.52 -14.40
CA ILE A 56 10.45 -9.90 -13.55
C ILE A 56 10.46 -10.56 -12.16
N VAL A 57 10.78 -9.80 -11.14
CA VAL A 57 10.92 -10.30 -9.75
C VAL A 57 9.74 -9.93 -8.86
N ALA A 58 9.03 -8.85 -9.18
CA ALA A 58 7.88 -8.39 -8.38
C ALA A 58 6.84 -7.68 -9.25
N THR A 59 5.62 -7.64 -8.75
CA THR A 59 4.55 -6.75 -9.22
C THR A 59 4.15 -5.82 -8.10
N VAL A 60 3.87 -4.55 -8.42
CA VAL A 60 3.41 -3.54 -7.46
C VAL A 60 2.09 -2.97 -7.93
N CYS A 61 1.08 -2.94 -7.06
CA CYS A 61 -0.22 -2.34 -7.33
C CYS A 61 -0.83 -1.78 -6.04
N ASP A 62 -1.92 -1.02 -6.15
CA ASP A 62 -2.71 -0.64 -4.98
C ASP A 62 -3.58 -1.80 -4.47
N GLN A 63 -4.25 -1.59 -3.33
CA GLN A 63 -5.20 -2.55 -2.75
C GLN A 63 -6.63 -2.46 -3.35
N GLY A 64 -6.80 -2.00 -4.58
CA GLY A 64 -8.08 -2.06 -5.26
C GLY A 64 -8.63 -3.50 -5.31
N SER A 65 -9.94 -3.67 -5.22
CA SER A 65 -10.57 -5.00 -5.15
C SER A 65 -10.23 -5.89 -6.35
N ALA A 66 -10.11 -5.29 -7.54
CA ALA A 66 -9.69 -6.01 -8.76
C ALA A 66 -8.24 -6.50 -8.67
N ASN A 67 -7.34 -5.67 -8.13
CA ASN A 67 -5.93 -6.02 -7.90
C ASN A 67 -5.80 -7.15 -6.88
N GLN A 68 -6.48 -7.04 -5.74
CA GLN A 68 -6.48 -8.09 -4.71
C GLN A 68 -6.98 -9.42 -5.27
N LYS A 69 -8.10 -9.40 -6.01
CA LYS A 69 -8.66 -10.60 -6.64
C LYS A 69 -7.72 -11.19 -7.70
N ALA A 70 -7.11 -10.37 -8.53
CA ALA A 70 -6.16 -10.83 -9.55
C ALA A 70 -4.94 -11.52 -8.91
N ILE A 71 -4.36 -10.93 -7.87
CA ILE A 71 -3.22 -11.49 -7.12
C ILE A 71 -3.62 -12.81 -6.44
N LEU A 72 -4.80 -12.88 -5.82
CA LEU A 72 -5.30 -14.12 -5.22
C LEU A 72 -5.40 -15.23 -6.26
N LEU A 73 -6.04 -14.96 -7.40
CA LEU A 73 -6.18 -15.92 -8.50
C LEU A 73 -4.84 -16.33 -9.14
N LEU A 74 -3.81 -15.47 -9.11
CA LEU A 74 -2.46 -15.83 -9.55
C LEU A 74 -1.78 -16.78 -8.57
N LYS A 75 -1.98 -16.59 -7.27
CA LYS A 75 -1.44 -17.43 -6.19
C LYS A 75 -2.11 -18.81 -6.13
N GLU A 76 -3.42 -18.90 -6.33
CA GLU A 76 -4.16 -20.18 -6.31
C GLU A 76 -3.56 -21.22 -7.28
N ASN A 77 -3.06 -20.78 -8.44
CA ASN A 77 -2.42 -21.68 -9.40
C ASN A 77 -1.13 -22.32 -8.86
N VAL A 78 -0.45 -21.67 -7.89
CA VAL A 78 0.78 -22.19 -7.27
C VAL A 78 0.44 -23.20 -6.20
N VAL A 79 -0.57 -22.95 -5.38
CA VAL A 79 -1.02 -23.89 -4.32
C VAL A 79 -1.39 -25.24 -4.93
N HIS A 80 -2.11 -25.25 -6.06
CA HIS A 80 -2.44 -26.50 -6.76
C HIS A 80 -1.22 -27.25 -7.35
N LYS A 81 -0.15 -26.53 -7.70
CA LYS A 81 1.11 -27.14 -8.18
C LYS A 81 1.94 -27.69 -7.02
N SER A 82 2.06 -26.96 -5.92
CA SER A 82 2.82 -27.38 -4.74
C SER A 82 2.22 -28.62 -4.05
N GLN A 83 0.89 -28.73 -4.01
CA GLN A 83 0.21 -29.93 -3.50
C GLN A 83 0.56 -31.19 -4.29
N ARG A 84 0.94 -31.07 -5.58
CA ARG A 84 1.37 -32.18 -6.42
C ARG A 84 2.88 -32.45 -6.37
N GLY A 85 3.70 -31.49 -5.93
CA GLY A 85 5.17 -31.57 -5.97
C GLY A 85 5.88 -31.63 -4.61
N GLY A 86 5.16 -31.58 -3.49
CA GLY A 86 5.77 -31.73 -2.14
C GLY A 86 6.60 -30.52 -1.65
N GLU A 87 6.68 -29.43 -2.42
CA GLU A 87 7.32 -28.20 -1.97
C GLU A 87 6.35 -27.32 -1.17
N GLN A 88 6.79 -26.89 0.00
CA GLN A 88 6.01 -25.99 0.87
C GLN A 88 6.05 -24.56 0.31
N ASP A 89 5.06 -24.19 -0.52
CA ASP A 89 4.86 -22.78 -0.89
C ASP A 89 4.32 -22.01 0.32
N ASN A 90 5.02 -20.93 0.72
CA ASN A 90 4.61 -20.07 1.82
C ASN A 90 3.49 -19.07 1.44
N GLY A 91 2.89 -19.20 0.26
CA GLY A 91 1.81 -18.33 -0.24
C GLY A 91 2.21 -16.88 -0.49
N LYS A 92 3.51 -16.56 -0.45
CA LYS A 92 4.01 -15.18 -0.60
C LYS A 92 4.21 -14.75 -2.04
N SER A 93 4.37 -15.71 -2.97
CA SER A 93 4.64 -15.45 -4.38
C SER A 93 3.66 -16.16 -5.31
N PHE A 94 3.72 -15.84 -6.58
CA PHE A 94 3.08 -16.60 -7.66
C PHE A 94 4.08 -16.88 -8.78
N THR A 95 3.80 -17.85 -9.64
CA THR A 95 4.71 -18.24 -10.72
C THR A 95 4.12 -17.91 -12.10
N VAL A 96 4.99 -17.39 -12.99
CA VAL A 96 4.72 -17.28 -14.43
C VAL A 96 5.89 -17.92 -15.17
N GLY A 97 5.59 -18.95 -15.97
CA GLY A 97 6.64 -19.84 -16.47
C GLY A 97 7.31 -20.57 -15.31
N GLU A 98 8.65 -20.49 -15.25
CA GLU A 98 9.48 -21.06 -14.18
C GLU A 98 9.89 -20.03 -13.11
N LYS A 99 9.50 -18.75 -13.27
CA LYS A 99 9.94 -17.66 -12.41
C LYS A 99 8.92 -17.39 -11.31
N SER A 100 9.43 -17.30 -10.07
CA SER A 100 8.67 -16.85 -8.91
C SER A 100 8.64 -15.32 -8.87
N ILE A 101 7.48 -14.74 -8.63
CA ILE A 101 7.22 -13.30 -8.65
C ILE A 101 6.52 -12.91 -7.36
N VAL A 102 7.05 -11.90 -6.66
CA VAL A 102 6.50 -11.42 -5.40
C VAL A 102 5.48 -10.32 -5.68
N PRO A 103 4.20 -10.49 -5.33
CA PRO A 103 3.23 -9.40 -5.38
C PRO A 103 3.39 -8.49 -4.17
N LEU A 104 3.53 -7.20 -4.42
CA LEU A 104 3.65 -6.15 -3.42
C LEU A 104 2.47 -5.18 -3.57
N PHE A 105 2.00 -4.66 -2.45
CA PHE A 105 1.08 -3.53 -2.44
C PHE A 105 1.84 -2.22 -2.23
N ASP A 106 1.40 -1.17 -2.90
CA ASP A 106 1.99 0.16 -2.80
C ASP A 106 1.91 0.70 -1.36
N VAL A 107 3.07 0.90 -0.74
CA VAL A 107 3.18 1.26 0.67
C VAL A 107 2.49 2.60 0.99
N PRO A 108 2.65 3.68 0.21
CA PRO A 108 1.91 4.92 0.42
C PRO A 108 0.38 4.73 0.43
N HIS A 109 -0.16 3.85 -0.41
CA HIS A 109 -1.59 3.55 -0.41
C HIS A 109 -2.02 2.72 0.81
N LEU A 110 -1.15 1.84 1.33
CA LEU A 110 -1.38 1.13 2.59
C LEU A 110 -1.50 2.11 3.76
N PHE A 111 -0.58 3.07 3.87
CA PHE A 111 -0.64 4.12 4.89
C PHE A 111 -1.90 4.99 4.78
N LYS A 112 -2.32 5.32 3.55
CA LYS A 112 -3.59 6.03 3.33
C LYS A 112 -4.78 5.22 3.86
N GLY A 113 -4.81 3.92 3.60
CA GLY A 113 -5.82 3.00 4.14
C GLY A 113 -5.81 2.96 5.66
N LEU A 114 -4.63 2.83 6.27
CA LEU A 114 -4.45 2.84 7.72
C LEU A 114 -4.97 4.14 8.34
N ARG A 115 -4.55 5.32 7.82
CA ARG A 115 -5.05 6.62 8.29
C ARG A 115 -6.57 6.69 8.20
N ASN A 116 -7.16 6.35 7.05
CA ASN A 116 -8.59 6.47 6.84
C ASN A 116 -9.40 5.54 7.79
N ASN A 117 -8.84 4.40 8.14
CA ASN A 117 -9.43 3.55 9.17
C ASN A 117 -9.27 4.16 10.57
N LEU A 118 -8.09 4.66 10.92
CA LEU A 118 -7.80 5.23 12.22
C LEU A 118 -8.61 6.51 12.52
N LEU A 119 -9.03 7.25 11.49
CA LEU A 119 -9.95 8.40 11.63
C LEU A 119 -11.32 8.01 12.19
N ASN A 120 -11.76 6.75 11.98
CA ASN A 120 -13.11 6.29 12.34
C ASN A 120 -13.12 5.14 13.34
N ARG A 121 -11.97 4.49 13.57
CA ARG A 121 -11.84 3.30 14.41
C ARG A 121 -10.53 3.34 15.17
N ASN A 122 -10.52 2.76 16.36
CA ASN A 122 -9.28 2.55 17.11
C ASN A 122 -8.52 1.34 16.55
N LEU A 123 -7.19 1.41 16.58
CA LEU A 123 -6.32 0.29 16.27
C LEU A 123 -5.90 -0.41 17.57
N HIS A 124 -6.34 -1.64 17.75
CA HIS A 124 -5.94 -2.49 18.87
C HIS A 124 -4.78 -3.38 18.42
N PHE A 125 -3.70 -3.41 19.17
CA PHE A 125 -2.53 -4.23 18.87
C PHE A 125 -1.86 -4.73 20.14
N GLU A 126 -1.05 -5.77 20.00
CA GLU A 126 -0.25 -6.32 21.08
C GLU A 126 1.23 -6.20 20.75
N LEU A 127 2.00 -5.73 21.70
CA LEU A 127 3.45 -5.61 21.58
C LEU A 127 4.08 -6.12 22.88
N GLU A 128 5.01 -7.08 22.77
CA GLU A 128 5.70 -7.69 23.93
C GLU A 128 4.74 -8.21 25.01
N GLY A 129 3.61 -8.81 24.60
CA GLY A 129 2.59 -9.35 25.50
C GLY A 129 1.67 -8.30 26.15
N ARG A 130 1.84 -7.02 25.83
CA ARG A 130 0.99 -5.92 26.32
C ARG A 130 0.03 -5.45 25.23
N LYS A 131 -1.22 -5.18 25.62
CA LYS A 131 -2.27 -4.68 24.72
C LYS A 131 -2.26 -3.15 24.70
N TYR A 132 -2.30 -2.61 23.51
CA TYR A 132 -2.31 -1.17 23.26
C TYR A 132 -3.46 -0.77 22.35
N VAL A 133 -3.85 0.50 22.43
CA VAL A 133 -4.88 1.09 21.59
C VAL A 133 -4.35 2.39 21.00
N ALA A 134 -4.19 2.46 19.68
CA ALA A 134 -3.89 3.72 19.00
C ALA A 134 -5.20 4.36 18.50
N LYS A 135 -5.32 5.66 18.75
CA LYS A 135 -6.47 6.49 18.36
C LYS A 135 -5.98 7.68 17.54
N TRP A 136 -6.82 8.15 16.62
CA TRP A 136 -6.53 9.40 15.90
C TRP A 136 -6.41 10.62 16.83
N GLN A 137 -7.16 10.61 17.92
CA GLN A 137 -7.10 11.63 18.98
C GLN A 137 -5.67 11.83 19.51
N HIS A 138 -4.84 10.79 19.64
CA HIS A 138 -3.45 10.95 20.08
C HIS A 138 -2.61 11.80 19.09
N VAL A 139 -2.93 11.73 17.78
CA VAL A 139 -2.29 12.60 16.77
C VAL A 139 -2.76 14.04 16.91
N GLN A 140 -4.03 14.26 17.26
CA GLN A 140 -4.58 15.60 17.50
C GLN A 140 -3.96 16.24 18.75
N GLU A 141 -3.94 15.52 19.87
CA GLU A 141 -3.32 15.96 21.14
C GLU A 141 -1.84 16.30 20.94
N PHE A 142 -1.12 15.45 20.20
CA PHE A 142 0.29 15.72 19.86
C PHE A 142 0.43 17.03 19.04
N TYR A 143 -0.42 17.24 18.05
CA TYR A 143 -0.38 18.44 17.22
C TYR A 143 -0.74 19.69 18.02
N GLU A 144 -1.71 19.62 18.92
CA GLU A 144 -2.12 20.73 19.78
C GLU A 144 -0.99 21.13 20.74
N LEU A 145 -0.24 20.17 21.28
CA LEU A 145 0.96 20.44 22.06
C LEU A 145 2.06 21.11 21.21
N ASP A 146 2.24 20.63 19.96
CA ASP A 146 3.24 21.22 19.04
C ASP A 146 2.93 22.68 18.67
N ILE A 147 1.67 23.05 18.50
CA ILE A 147 1.30 24.44 18.17
C ILE A 147 1.19 25.36 19.38
N ALA A 148 1.05 24.81 20.58
CA ALA A 148 1.01 25.60 21.82
C ALA A 148 2.40 26.04 22.30
N ASP A 149 3.47 25.42 21.81
CA ASP A 149 4.85 25.78 22.11
C ASP A 149 5.37 26.82 21.11
N ASP A 150 5.99 27.90 21.61
CA ASP A 150 6.58 28.96 20.77
C ASP A 150 7.68 28.39 19.83
N THR A 151 8.33 27.30 20.24
CA THR A 151 9.32 26.56 19.45
C THR A 151 8.70 25.29 18.87
N ARG A 152 8.05 25.41 17.70
CA ARG A 152 7.44 24.27 17.03
C ARG A 152 8.44 23.13 16.74
N MET A 153 8.00 21.91 16.98
CA MET A 153 8.78 20.71 16.65
C MET A 153 8.89 20.55 15.12
N PRO A 154 9.96 19.93 14.60
CA PRO A 154 10.20 19.79 13.15
C PRO A 154 9.31 18.71 12.48
N THR A 155 8.04 18.65 12.84
CA THR A 155 7.07 17.68 12.32
C THR A 155 6.48 18.06 10.97
N LYS A 156 6.46 19.38 10.66
CA LYS A 156 5.80 19.96 9.49
C LYS A 156 4.30 19.61 9.39
N LEU A 157 3.67 19.25 10.51
CA LEU A 157 2.23 19.02 10.55
C LEU A 157 1.48 20.36 10.44
N THR A 158 0.30 20.31 9.84
CA THR A 158 -0.65 21.41 9.72
C THR A 158 -2.05 20.86 9.97
N ASP A 159 -3.02 21.73 10.10
CA ASP A 159 -4.43 21.37 10.24
C ASP A 159 -4.90 20.36 9.19
N ALA A 160 -4.41 20.50 7.94
CA ALA A 160 -4.75 19.60 6.85
C ALA A 160 -4.23 18.15 7.03
N HIS A 161 -3.32 17.94 7.97
CA HIS A 161 -2.82 16.60 8.34
C HIS A 161 -3.65 15.96 9.46
N VAL A 162 -4.25 16.77 10.35
CA VAL A 162 -4.70 16.34 11.67
C VAL A 162 -6.21 16.40 11.83
N TYR A 163 -6.86 17.48 11.40
CA TYR A 163 -8.30 17.63 11.59
C TYR A 163 -9.10 16.94 10.48
N PRO A 164 -9.99 15.99 10.82
CA PRO A 164 -10.68 15.13 9.85
C PRO A 164 -11.42 15.88 8.74
N GLU A 165 -12.00 17.03 9.07
CA GLU A 165 -12.74 17.90 8.16
C GLU A 165 -11.84 18.65 7.16
N LYS A 166 -10.55 18.84 7.50
CA LYS A 166 -9.53 19.51 6.65
C LYS A 166 -8.67 18.53 5.87
N ILE A 167 -8.74 17.23 6.20
CA ILE A 167 -7.92 16.20 5.57
C ILE A 167 -8.39 15.93 4.14
N ASN A 168 -7.52 16.14 3.15
CA ASN A 168 -7.72 15.58 1.84
C ASN A 168 -7.35 14.09 1.84
N LYS A 169 -8.38 13.22 1.90
CA LYS A 169 -8.22 11.76 2.00
C LYS A 169 -7.51 11.15 0.79
N MET A 170 -7.50 11.81 -0.36
CA MET A 170 -6.82 11.34 -1.58
C MET A 170 -5.33 11.69 -1.60
N LYS A 171 -4.90 12.72 -0.86
CA LYS A 171 -3.52 13.19 -0.87
C LYS A 171 -2.64 12.31 0.02
N VAL A 172 -1.83 11.46 -0.61
CA VAL A 172 -0.96 10.49 0.06
C VAL A 172 0.14 11.18 0.87
N SER A 173 0.70 12.30 0.37
CA SER A 173 1.78 13.03 1.06
C SER A 173 1.38 13.52 2.46
N LEU A 174 0.12 13.92 2.67
CA LEU A 174 -0.37 14.28 4.00
C LEU A 174 -0.37 13.07 4.95
N CYS A 175 -0.69 11.90 4.43
CA CYS A 175 -0.69 10.67 5.21
C CYS A 175 0.72 10.24 5.61
N THR A 176 1.65 10.22 4.65
CA THR A 176 3.02 9.79 4.92
C THR A 176 3.75 10.75 5.88
N GLN A 177 3.37 12.03 5.91
CA GLN A 177 3.90 12.99 6.89
C GLN A 177 3.47 12.64 8.32
N VAL A 178 2.19 12.31 8.54
CA VAL A 178 1.69 11.91 9.88
C VAL A 178 2.41 10.65 10.37
N PHE A 179 2.61 9.66 9.50
CA PHE A 179 3.31 8.41 9.84
C PHE A 179 4.83 8.48 9.59
N SER A 180 5.41 9.68 9.58
CA SER A 180 6.85 9.84 9.43
C SER A 180 7.59 9.46 10.70
N ASN A 181 8.87 9.09 10.56
CA ASN A 181 9.72 8.79 11.71
C ASN A 181 9.86 9.99 12.65
N SER A 182 9.87 11.22 12.11
CA SER A 182 9.95 12.44 12.94
C SER A 182 8.75 12.57 13.88
N VAL A 183 7.53 12.40 13.35
CA VAL A 183 6.32 12.44 14.17
C VAL A 183 6.31 11.30 15.19
N GLY A 184 6.56 10.07 14.76
CA GLY A 184 6.55 8.91 15.65
C GLY A 184 7.58 9.00 16.79
N SER A 185 8.79 9.45 16.49
CA SER A 185 9.85 9.61 17.51
C SER A 185 9.52 10.70 18.54
N LEU A 186 8.90 11.80 18.09
CA LEU A 186 8.50 12.89 19.00
C LEU A 186 7.30 12.48 19.86
N MET A 187 6.28 11.85 19.28
CA MET A 187 5.16 11.30 20.04
C MET A 187 5.64 10.31 21.11
N TRP A 188 6.57 9.41 20.75
CA TRP A 188 7.15 8.46 21.70
C TRP A 188 7.93 9.14 22.84
N ARG A 189 8.69 10.21 22.55
CA ARG A 189 9.38 10.99 23.58
C ARG A 189 8.40 11.67 24.54
N LEU A 190 7.39 12.32 24.01
CA LEU A 190 6.37 13.01 24.83
C LEU A 190 5.57 12.04 25.69
N SER A 191 5.25 10.85 25.19
CA SER A 191 4.56 9.82 25.99
C SER A 191 5.36 9.39 27.21
N LYS A 192 6.70 9.39 27.14
CA LYS A 192 7.57 9.06 28.27
C LYS A 192 7.74 10.21 29.28
N TRP A 193 7.67 11.46 28.81
CA TRP A 193 7.90 12.61 29.68
C TRP A 193 6.65 13.08 30.39
N ASN A 194 5.51 13.08 29.75
CA ASN A 194 4.29 13.69 30.27
C ASN A 194 3.18 12.71 30.62
N GLY A 195 3.29 11.42 30.30
CA GLY A 195 2.21 10.43 30.49
C GLY A 195 0.94 10.75 29.67
N ILE A 196 1.01 11.67 28.72
CA ILE A 196 -0.16 12.31 28.07
C ILE A 196 -0.64 11.51 26.83
N ILE A 197 0.20 10.66 26.27
CA ILE A 197 -0.12 9.91 25.04
C ILE A 197 0.14 8.43 25.30
N VAL A 198 -0.83 7.73 25.87
CA VAL A 198 -0.78 6.26 26.01
C VAL A 198 -2.04 5.65 25.45
#